data_cabfbf264edb0d900294461ca7ac7f5e
#
_entry.id   cabfbf264edb0d900294461ca7ac7f5e
#
_cell.length_a   1.000
_cell.length_b   1.000
_cell.length_c   1.000
_cell.angle_alpha   90.00
_cell.angle_beta   90.00
_cell.angle_gamma   90.00
#
_symmetry.space_group_name_H-M   'P 1'
#
loop_
_entity.id
_entity.type
_entity.pdbx_description
1 polymer ?
#
loop_
_entity_poly.entity_id
_entity_poly.type
_entity_poly.pdbx_seq_one_letter_code
_entity_poly.pdbx_strand_id
1 'polypeptide(L)'
;MDNYVSLLNGKFLKTVSVLDRGLSYGDGLFETMSWRHLRELDSFGVEFWNRHLKRLSASSLKMKIKMPSKEILNNYKDKIIKKSIKTKLQ
;
A
#
# COMPACT_ATOMS: atom_id res chain seq x y z
N MET A 1 13.20 4.36 16.40
CA MET A 1 13.11 2.91 16.21
C MET A 1 12.16 2.56 15.08
N ASP A 2 12.64 1.81 14.11
CA ASP A 2 11.89 1.55 12.89
C ASP A 2 11.24 0.17 12.92
N ASN A 3 9.95 0.13 13.32
CA ASN A 3 9.17 -1.09 13.30
C ASN A 3 8.24 -1.13 12.09
N TYR A 4 8.65 -0.51 11.01
CA TYR A 4 7.82 -0.44 9.82
C TYR A 4 8.63 -0.65 8.55
N VAL A 5 7.93 -1.01 7.50
CA VAL A 5 8.48 -1.17 6.16
C VAL A 5 7.80 -0.16 5.25
N SER A 6 8.59 0.56 4.47
CA SER A 6 8.07 1.57 3.53
C SER A 6 8.39 1.19 2.11
N LEU A 7 7.41 1.31 1.24
CA LEU A 7 7.55 1.05 -0.19
C LEU A 7 7.07 2.28 -0.95
N LEU A 8 7.94 2.86 -1.75
CA LEU A 8 7.63 4.02 -2.58
C LEU A 8 7.82 3.65 -4.04
N ASN A 9 6.72 3.63 -4.79
CA ASN A 9 6.74 3.29 -6.22
C ASN A 9 7.47 1.97 -6.49
N GLY A 10 7.23 0.97 -5.64
CA GLY A 10 7.78 -0.36 -5.80
C GLY A 10 9.18 -0.55 -5.24
N LYS A 11 9.77 0.46 -4.60
CA LYS A 11 11.11 0.37 -4.01
C LYS A 11 11.07 0.59 -2.51
N PHE A 12 11.88 -0.16 -1.78
CA PHE A 12 11.98 -0.01 -0.33
C PHE A 12 12.81 1.22 0.00
N LEU A 13 12.12 2.32 0.28
CA LEU A 13 12.73 3.60 0.59
C LEU A 13 12.09 4.18 1.84
N LYS A 14 12.84 5.02 2.54
CA LYS A 14 12.34 5.71 3.74
C LYS A 14 12.22 7.22 3.55
N THR A 15 12.49 7.69 2.35
CA THR A 15 12.43 9.12 2.03
C THR A 15 11.66 9.33 0.75
N VAL A 16 11.10 10.52 0.61
CA VAL A 16 10.39 10.93 -0.59
C VAL A 16 10.92 12.31 -1.01
N SER A 17 10.96 12.54 -2.33
CA SER A 17 11.44 13.82 -2.85
C SER A 17 10.56 14.98 -2.36
N VAL A 18 11.19 16.08 -1.95
CA VAL A 18 10.45 17.29 -1.59
C VAL A 18 9.73 17.90 -2.80
N LEU A 19 10.10 17.45 -3.99
CA LEU A 19 9.46 17.91 -5.23
C LEU A 19 8.26 17.06 -5.62
N ASP A 20 7.95 16.02 -4.83
CA ASP A 20 6.78 15.19 -5.08
C ASP A 20 5.52 16.03 -5.05
N ARG A 21 4.64 15.86 -6.05
CA ARG A 21 3.43 16.66 -6.16
C ARG A 21 2.50 16.49 -4.96
N GLY A 22 2.27 15.26 -4.53
CA GLY A 22 1.41 14.98 -3.37
C GLY A 22 1.92 15.67 -2.12
N LEU A 23 3.23 15.62 -1.90
CA LEU A 23 3.86 16.28 -0.77
C LEU A 23 3.77 17.78 -0.88
N SER A 24 4.07 18.33 -2.07
CA SER A 24 4.14 19.78 -2.28
C SER A 24 2.77 20.45 -2.27
N TYR A 25 1.76 19.80 -2.81
CA TYR A 25 0.42 20.38 -2.95
C TYR A 25 -0.61 19.77 -2.01
N GLY A 26 -0.25 18.70 -1.31
CA GLY A 26 -1.16 18.08 -0.36
C GLY A 26 -2.33 17.36 -0.99
N ASP A 27 -2.28 17.06 -2.29
CA ASP A 27 -3.34 16.31 -2.96
C ASP A 27 -2.97 14.82 -3.03
N GLY A 28 -3.76 14.01 -2.37
CA GLY A 28 -3.52 12.57 -2.34
C GLY A 28 -4.66 11.84 -1.67
N LEU A 29 -4.55 10.54 -1.69
CA LEU A 29 -5.52 9.64 -1.06
C LEU A 29 -4.77 8.58 -0.29
N PHE A 30 -5.41 8.07 0.76
CA PHE A 30 -4.82 6.97 1.50
C PHE A 30 -5.90 6.02 1.98
N GLU A 31 -5.47 4.78 2.28
CA GLU A 31 -6.29 3.74 2.90
C GLU A 31 -5.48 3.13 4.02
N THR A 32 -6.14 2.85 5.13
CA THR A 32 -5.54 2.12 6.25
C THR A 32 -6.11 0.73 6.25
N MET A 33 -5.23 -0.27 6.23
CA MET A 33 -5.63 -1.66 6.09
C MET A 33 -4.89 -2.51 7.11
N SER A 34 -5.53 -3.62 7.51
CA SER A 34 -4.91 -4.60 8.40
C SER A 34 -4.42 -5.78 7.58
N TRP A 35 -3.23 -6.29 7.90
CA TRP A 35 -2.74 -7.51 7.30
C TRP A 35 -2.53 -8.56 8.37
N ARG A 36 -2.84 -9.81 8.02
CA ARG A 36 -2.72 -10.94 8.94
C ARG A 36 -2.79 -12.23 8.16
N HIS A 37 -2.59 -13.34 8.84
CA HIS A 37 -2.84 -14.64 8.25
C HIS A 37 -4.34 -14.80 8.00
N LEU A 38 -4.70 -15.05 6.76
CA LEU A 38 -6.09 -15.23 6.36
C LEU A 38 -6.38 -16.72 6.21
N ARG A 39 -7.32 -17.21 7.00
CA ARG A 39 -7.67 -18.62 7.03
C ARG A 39 -8.13 -19.11 5.65
N GLU A 40 -8.94 -18.33 4.97
CA GLU A 40 -9.52 -18.69 3.67
C GLU A 40 -8.46 -18.81 2.57
N LEU A 41 -7.32 -18.15 2.73
CA LEU A 41 -6.21 -18.21 1.76
C LEU A 41 -5.06 -19.08 2.26
N ASP A 42 -5.09 -19.46 3.52
CA ASP A 42 -4.00 -20.15 4.20
C ASP A 42 -2.66 -19.46 3.98
N SER A 43 -2.69 -18.14 3.99
CA SER A 43 -1.48 -17.32 3.82
C SER A 43 -1.74 -15.92 4.36
N PHE A 44 -0.67 -15.14 4.49
CA PHE A 44 -0.81 -13.74 4.90
C PHE A 44 -1.39 -12.92 3.77
N GLY A 45 -2.28 -12.00 4.12
CA GLY A 45 -2.92 -11.11 3.18
C GLY A 45 -3.49 -9.89 3.88
N VAL A 46 -4.11 -9.03 3.10
CA VAL A 46 -4.75 -7.81 3.61
C VAL A 46 -6.25 -8.07 3.71
N GLU A 47 -6.79 -7.84 4.91
CA GLU A 47 -8.21 -8.01 5.16
C GLU A 47 -9.00 -6.99 4.33
N PHE A 48 -10.06 -7.47 3.67
CA PHE A 48 -10.94 -6.63 2.84
C PHE A 48 -10.22 -5.91 1.70
N TRP A 49 -9.19 -6.54 1.14
CA TRP A 49 -8.37 -5.94 0.09
C TRP A 49 -9.21 -5.38 -1.08
N ASN A 50 -10.13 -6.17 -1.59
CA ASN A 50 -10.94 -5.74 -2.73
C ASN A 50 -11.85 -4.55 -2.40
N ARG A 51 -12.35 -4.50 -1.17
CA ARG A 51 -13.16 -3.37 -0.70
C ARG A 51 -12.34 -2.10 -0.63
N HIS A 52 -11.12 -2.21 -0.11
CA HIS A 52 -10.21 -1.07 -0.01
C HIS A 52 -9.88 -0.54 -1.39
N LEU A 53 -9.57 -1.42 -2.33
CA LEU A 53 -9.27 -1.00 -3.70
C LEU A 53 -10.46 -0.35 -4.39
N LYS A 54 -11.65 -0.89 -4.17
CA LYS A 54 -12.86 -0.34 -4.75
C LYS A 54 -13.13 1.07 -4.25
N ARG A 55 -12.97 1.28 -2.95
CA ARG A 55 -13.17 2.59 -2.33
C ARG A 55 -12.11 3.58 -2.81
N LEU A 56 -10.86 3.14 -2.88
CA LEU A 56 -9.77 3.98 -3.36
C LEU A 56 -10.00 4.37 -4.82
N SER A 57 -10.46 3.43 -5.64
CA SER A 57 -10.76 3.68 -7.04
C SER A 57 -11.87 4.72 -7.21
N ALA A 58 -12.93 4.61 -6.43
CA ALA A 58 -14.04 5.56 -6.47
C ALA A 58 -13.59 6.97 -6.06
N SER A 59 -12.78 7.04 -5.00
CA SER A 59 -12.25 8.32 -4.52
C SER A 59 -11.27 8.93 -5.51
N SER A 60 -10.44 8.10 -6.15
CA SER A 60 -9.49 8.57 -7.16
C SER A 60 -10.21 9.20 -8.34
N LEU A 61 -11.31 8.60 -8.76
CA LEU A 61 -12.11 9.11 -9.85
C LEU A 61 -12.70 10.48 -9.52
N LYS A 62 -13.23 10.64 -8.31
CA LYS A 62 -13.80 11.91 -7.85
C LYS A 62 -12.74 13.00 -7.76
N MET A 63 -11.56 12.66 -7.29
CA MET A 63 -10.45 13.61 -7.10
C MET A 63 -9.64 13.82 -8.38
N LYS A 64 -9.96 13.09 -9.44
CA LYS A 64 -9.22 13.13 -10.70
C LYS A 64 -7.74 12.80 -10.51
N ILE A 65 -7.46 11.86 -9.62
CA ILE A 65 -6.13 11.34 -9.37
C ILE A 65 -6.01 9.99 -10.08
N LYS A 66 -4.96 9.84 -10.88
CA LYS A 66 -4.75 8.59 -11.59
C LYS A 66 -4.33 7.49 -10.61
N MET A 67 -5.06 6.38 -10.63
CA MET A 67 -4.78 5.25 -9.76
C MET A 67 -3.92 4.21 -10.49
N PRO A 68 -2.91 3.62 -9.83
CA PRO A 68 -2.20 2.48 -10.40
C PRO A 68 -3.15 1.31 -10.64
N SER A 69 -2.77 0.41 -11.54
CA SER A 69 -3.60 -0.77 -11.82
C SER A 69 -3.70 -1.68 -10.59
N LYS A 70 -4.77 -2.47 -10.54
CA LYS A 70 -4.96 -3.45 -9.48
C LYS A 70 -3.78 -4.43 -9.41
N GLU A 71 -3.26 -4.81 -10.57
CA GLU A 71 -2.12 -5.72 -10.65
C GLU A 71 -0.87 -5.14 -9.99
N ILE A 72 -0.58 -3.87 -10.25
CA ILE A 72 0.55 -3.18 -9.63
C ILE A 72 0.35 -3.11 -8.11
N LEU A 73 -0.85 -2.75 -7.67
CA LEU A 73 -1.14 -2.65 -6.25
C LEU A 73 -1.06 -4.02 -5.55
N ASN A 74 -1.50 -5.09 -6.22
CA ASN A 74 -1.35 -6.44 -5.70
C ASN A 74 0.12 -6.79 -5.51
N ASN A 75 0.96 -6.45 -6.48
CA ASN A 75 2.40 -6.71 -6.40
C ASN A 75 3.02 -5.93 -5.25
N TYR A 76 2.66 -4.69 -5.08
CA TYR A 76 3.16 -3.86 -3.97
C TYR A 76 2.74 -4.43 -2.62
N LYS A 77 1.48 -4.83 -2.51
CA LYS A 77 0.94 -5.44 -1.30
C LYS A 77 1.73 -6.69 -0.91
N ASP A 78 1.90 -7.60 -1.86
CA ASP A 78 2.61 -8.85 -1.62
C ASP A 78 4.07 -8.60 -1.22
N LYS A 79 4.69 -7.63 -1.85
CA LYS A 79 6.07 -7.26 -1.59
C LYS A 79 6.25 -6.72 -0.18
N ILE A 80 5.33 -5.86 0.26
CA ILE A 80 5.36 -5.29 1.61
C ILE A 80 5.13 -6.36 2.66
N ILE A 81 4.14 -7.24 2.44
CA ILE A 81 3.81 -8.31 3.39
C ILE A 81 5.00 -9.25 3.55
N LYS A 82 5.58 -9.66 2.43
CA LYS A 82 6.72 -10.56 2.43
C LYS A 82 7.90 -9.97 3.22
N LYS A 83 8.19 -8.70 2.99
CA LYS A 83 9.27 -8.00 3.71
C LYS A 83 8.94 -7.85 5.19
N SER A 84 7.69 -7.55 5.51
CA SER A 84 7.25 -7.35 6.89
C SER A 84 7.33 -8.64 7.70
N ILE A 85 6.94 -9.77 7.12
CA ILE A 85 7.06 -11.08 7.76
C ILE A 85 8.53 -11.37 8.07
N LYS A 86 9.40 -11.17 7.09
CA LYS A 86 10.82 -11.41 7.23
C LYS A 86 11.45 -10.55 8.33
N THR A 87 11.06 -9.29 8.38
CA THR A 87 11.56 -8.35 9.39
C THR A 87 11.05 -8.72 10.78
N LYS A 88 9.80 -9.15 10.89
CA LYS A 88 9.20 -9.50 12.17
C LYS A 88 9.79 -10.77 12.77
N LEU A 89 10.27 -11.68 11.93
CA LEU A 89 10.85 -12.94 12.38
C LEU A 89 12.33 -12.83 12.79
N GLN A 90 12.93 -11.68 12.60
CA GLN A 90 14.29 -11.42 13.06
C GLN A 90 14.29 -10.87 14.52
#